data_938eece3681dc827941ae8eca64bf0ef
#
_entry.id   938eece3681dc827941ae8eca64bf0ef
#
_cell.length_a   1.000
_cell.length_b   1.000
_cell.length_c   1.000
_cell.angle_alpha   90.00
_cell.angle_beta   90.00
_cell.angle_gamma   90.00
#
_symmetry.space_group_name_H-M   'P 1'
#
loop_
_entity.id
_entity.type
_entity.pdbx_description
1 polymer ?
#
loop_
_entity_poly.entity_id
_entity_poly.type
_entity_poly.pdbx_seq_one_letter_code
_entity_poly.pdbx_strand_id
1 'polypeptide(L)'
;EWNRRGLWNRAYYEARVPGAPTMLLELLSHQNFADMRYGSDPRFKFLVSRAIYKGILQYISSQYGLPYVVQPLPVEALSVQFADDGNVAVSWSPVMDSLETTAAPTGYVVYTRIDDGGFDNGRYTDKPYLLSEQEPGRIYSYKVTAVNEGGESFPSEVVAACRMPDEKGNVLVVNGFDRISAPLSMRRDSLAGFYTELDGGGP
;
A
#
# COMPACT_ATOMS: atom_id res chain seq x y z
N GLU A 1 -26.50 -12.52 3.56
CA GLU A 1 -25.78 -13.09 2.41
C GLU A 1 -25.75 -12.12 1.26
N TRP A 2 -24.59 -11.97 0.63
CA TRP A 2 -24.48 -11.19 -0.60
C TRP A 2 -24.86 -12.07 -1.79
N ASN A 3 -25.74 -11.56 -2.62
CA ASN A 3 -26.15 -12.24 -3.83
C ASN A 3 -25.38 -11.68 -5.04
N ARG A 4 -24.66 -12.55 -5.74
CA ARG A 4 -24.10 -12.23 -7.04
C ARG A 4 -25.25 -12.12 -8.05
N ARG A 5 -25.51 -10.93 -8.56
CA ARG A 5 -26.58 -10.68 -9.57
C ARG A 5 -26.29 -11.30 -10.94
N GLY A 6 -25.07 -11.75 -11.20
CA GLY A 6 -24.65 -12.38 -12.45
C GLY A 6 -24.02 -11.39 -13.44
N LEU A 7 -23.63 -11.94 -14.59
CA LEU A 7 -23.09 -11.17 -15.70
C LEU A 7 -24.23 -10.81 -16.66
N TRP A 8 -24.28 -9.55 -17.04
CA TRP A 8 -25.28 -9.02 -17.96
C TRP A 8 -24.59 -8.48 -19.21
N ASN A 9 -24.97 -8.98 -20.37
CA ASN A 9 -24.57 -8.39 -21.64
C ASN A 9 -25.63 -7.37 -22.06
N ARG A 10 -25.41 -6.09 -21.73
CA ARG A 10 -26.34 -4.99 -22.01
C ARG A 10 -25.61 -3.82 -22.66
N ALA A 11 -26.35 -3.04 -23.44
CA ALA A 11 -25.82 -1.89 -24.17
C ALA A 11 -25.76 -0.64 -23.28
N TYR A 12 -24.99 -0.68 -22.18
CA TYR A 12 -24.64 0.53 -21.45
C TYR A 12 -23.68 1.37 -22.28
N TYR A 13 -23.79 2.69 -22.17
CA TYR A 13 -22.93 3.62 -22.92
C TYR A 13 -21.45 3.36 -22.62
N GLU A 14 -21.10 3.21 -21.35
CA GLU A 14 -19.75 2.97 -20.85
C GLU A 14 -19.16 1.64 -21.34
N ALA A 15 -20.00 0.65 -21.64
CA ALA A 15 -19.56 -0.65 -22.13
C ALA A 15 -19.54 -0.72 -23.68
N ARG A 16 -20.33 0.11 -24.34
CA ARG A 16 -20.53 0.04 -25.80
C ARG A 16 -19.61 0.96 -26.59
N VAL A 17 -19.31 2.15 -26.05
CA VAL A 17 -18.61 3.20 -26.80
C VAL A 17 -17.08 3.05 -26.81
N PRO A 18 -16.41 2.57 -25.74
CA PRO A 18 -14.98 2.34 -25.79
C PRO A 18 -14.60 1.30 -26.85
N GLY A 19 -13.53 1.58 -27.60
CA GLY A 19 -12.96 0.65 -28.58
C GLY A 19 -12.10 -0.48 -27.97
N ALA A 20 -12.26 -0.76 -26.68
CA ALA A 20 -11.53 -1.76 -25.92
C ALA A 20 -12.50 -2.65 -25.12
N PRO A 21 -12.10 -3.86 -24.73
CA PRO A 21 -12.89 -4.68 -23.80
C PRO A 21 -13.20 -3.90 -22.53
N THR A 22 -14.48 -3.82 -22.20
CA THR A 22 -14.97 -2.97 -21.10
C THR A 22 -15.89 -3.76 -20.20
N MET A 23 -15.79 -3.52 -18.90
CA MET A 23 -16.63 -4.10 -17.87
C MET A 23 -17.12 -3.01 -16.93
N LEU A 24 -18.42 -2.97 -16.67
CA LEU A 24 -19.02 -2.17 -15.62
C LEU A 24 -19.23 -3.06 -14.39
N LEU A 25 -18.57 -2.72 -13.29
CA LEU A 25 -18.70 -3.41 -12.02
C LEU A 25 -19.58 -2.60 -11.08
N GLU A 26 -20.72 -3.16 -10.71
CA GLU A 26 -21.62 -2.59 -9.69
C GLU A 26 -21.47 -3.37 -8.39
N LEU A 27 -20.93 -2.71 -7.37
CA LEU A 27 -20.69 -3.28 -6.05
C LEU A 27 -21.48 -2.51 -5.01
N LEU A 28 -22.18 -3.25 -4.14
CA LEU A 28 -22.85 -2.72 -2.96
C LEU A 28 -23.93 -1.69 -3.31
N SER A 29 -24.72 -1.32 -2.33
CA SER A 29 -25.70 -0.24 -2.43
C SER A 29 -25.43 0.82 -1.37
N HIS A 30 -25.22 2.06 -1.79
CA HIS A 30 -25.04 3.19 -0.87
C HIS A 30 -26.28 3.47 -0.01
N GLN A 31 -27.44 2.88 -0.34
CA GLN A 31 -28.67 2.96 0.44
C GLN A 31 -28.82 1.82 1.44
N ASN A 32 -27.92 0.83 1.41
CA ASN A 32 -27.93 -0.29 2.32
C ASN A 32 -26.86 -0.11 3.39
N PHE A 33 -27.25 0.03 4.64
CA PHE A 33 -26.33 0.26 5.76
C PHE A 33 -25.32 -0.89 5.93
N ALA A 34 -25.76 -2.15 5.77
CA ALA A 34 -24.87 -3.29 5.87
C ALA A 34 -23.80 -3.29 4.76
N ASP A 35 -24.16 -2.91 3.54
CA ASP A 35 -23.22 -2.76 2.43
C ASP A 35 -22.24 -1.62 2.67
N MET A 36 -22.71 -0.50 3.22
CA MET A 36 -21.88 0.67 3.47
C MET A 36 -20.83 0.47 4.56
N ARG A 37 -21.06 -0.45 5.49
CA ARG A 37 -20.00 -0.85 6.44
C ARG A 37 -18.76 -1.37 5.73
N TYR A 38 -18.94 -2.15 4.66
CA TYR A 38 -17.83 -2.61 3.82
C TYR A 38 -17.38 -1.55 2.82
N GLY A 39 -18.32 -0.84 2.19
CA GLY A 39 -18.00 0.21 1.23
C GLY A 39 -17.18 1.37 1.81
N SER A 40 -17.25 1.61 3.11
CA SER A 40 -16.45 2.60 3.82
C SER A 40 -15.11 2.06 4.31
N ASP A 41 -14.95 0.74 4.42
CA ASP A 41 -13.72 0.10 4.92
C ASP A 41 -12.59 0.19 3.87
N PRO A 42 -11.46 0.85 4.17
CA PRO A 42 -10.31 0.91 3.28
C PRO A 42 -9.73 -0.45 2.93
N ARG A 43 -9.77 -1.42 3.84
CA ARG A 43 -9.29 -2.80 3.60
C ARG A 43 -10.15 -3.49 2.54
N PHE A 44 -11.47 -3.33 2.63
CA PHE A 44 -12.37 -3.85 1.61
C PHE A 44 -12.12 -3.21 0.25
N LYS A 45 -11.94 -1.89 0.19
CA LYS A 45 -11.60 -1.16 -1.04
C LYS A 45 -10.32 -1.68 -1.67
N PHE A 46 -9.29 -1.92 -0.85
CA PHE A 46 -8.02 -2.50 -1.31
C PHE A 46 -8.23 -3.91 -1.87
N LEU A 47 -8.96 -4.79 -1.16
CA LEU A 47 -9.23 -6.17 -1.60
C LEU A 47 -9.99 -6.20 -2.93
N VAL A 48 -11.00 -5.35 -3.10
CA VAL A 48 -11.76 -5.23 -4.34
C VAL A 48 -10.87 -4.74 -5.48
N SER A 49 -10.09 -3.68 -5.25
CA SER A 49 -9.17 -3.14 -6.26
C SER A 49 -8.13 -4.19 -6.68
N ARG A 50 -7.59 -4.94 -5.72
CA ARG A 50 -6.66 -6.04 -6.00
C ARG A 50 -7.32 -7.18 -6.77
N ALA A 51 -8.57 -7.54 -6.47
CA ALA A 51 -9.33 -8.54 -7.21
C ALA A 51 -9.58 -8.11 -8.67
N ILE A 52 -9.93 -6.86 -8.89
CA ILE A 52 -10.08 -6.27 -10.24
C ILE A 52 -8.74 -6.32 -10.99
N TYR A 53 -7.66 -5.87 -10.37
CA TYR A 53 -6.31 -5.94 -10.94
C TYR A 53 -5.94 -7.37 -11.35
N LYS A 54 -6.15 -8.36 -10.48
CA LYS A 54 -5.87 -9.77 -10.79
C LYS A 54 -6.71 -10.28 -11.96
N GLY A 55 -7.98 -9.91 -12.01
CA GLY A 55 -8.88 -10.26 -13.13
C GLY A 55 -8.42 -9.67 -14.47
N ILE A 56 -8.01 -8.41 -14.48
CA ILE A 56 -7.46 -7.74 -15.67
C ILE A 56 -6.14 -8.40 -16.08
N LEU A 57 -5.24 -8.63 -15.14
CA LEU A 57 -3.96 -9.28 -15.40
C LEU A 57 -4.14 -10.68 -15.98
N GLN A 58 -5.05 -11.48 -15.42
CA GLN A 58 -5.37 -12.81 -15.93
C GLN A 58 -5.92 -12.78 -17.36
N TYR A 59 -6.80 -11.82 -17.65
CA TYR A 59 -7.33 -11.61 -18.99
C TYR A 59 -6.22 -11.27 -19.98
N ILE A 60 -5.37 -10.29 -19.67
CA ILE A 60 -4.26 -9.87 -20.52
C ILE A 60 -3.27 -11.02 -20.75
N SER A 61 -2.87 -11.71 -19.67
CA SER A 61 -1.95 -12.84 -19.75
C SER A 61 -2.49 -13.94 -20.67
N SER A 62 -3.78 -14.26 -20.54
CA SER A 62 -4.45 -15.24 -21.39
C SER A 62 -4.54 -14.80 -22.86
N GLN A 63 -4.84 -13.52 -23.13
CA GLN A 63 -4.99 -13.01 -24.49
C GLN A 63 -3.66 -12.94 -25.26
N TYR A 64 -2.57 -12.64 -24.57
CA TYR A 64 -1.26 -12.42 -25.20
C TYR A 64 -0.26 -13.54 -24.93
N GLY A 65 -0.65 -14.62 -24.25
CA GLY A 65 0.26 -15.72 -23.91
C GLY A 65 1.39 -15.32 -22.96
N LEU A 66 1.14 -14.34 -22.07
CA LEU A 66 2.11 -13.84 -21.11
C LEU A 66 2.03 -14.62 -19.78
N PRO A 67 3.11 -14.69 -19.01
CA PRO A 67 3.07 -15.24 -17.67
C PRO A 67 2.07 -14.47 -16.78
N TYR A 68 1.32 -15.21 -15.97
CA TYR A 68 0.47 -14.62 -14.93
C TYR A 68 1.25 -14.57 -13.62
N VAL A 69 1.78 -13.41 -13.30
CA VAL A 69 2.50 -13.15 -12.04
C VAL A 69 1.95 -11.88 -11.43
N VAL A 70 1.42 -12.01 -10.22
CA VAL A 70 0.82 -10.89 -9.48
C VAL A 70 1.90 -10.18 -8.66
N GLN A 71 1.91 -8.86 -8.67
CA GLN A 71 2.80 -8.07 -7.81
C GLN A 71 2.60 -8.40 -6.32
N PRO A 72 3.64 -8.33 -5.47
CA PRO A 72 3.53 -8.62 -4.04
C PRO A 72 2.58 -7.69 -3.29
N LEU A 73 2.22 -8.09 -2.09
CA LEU A 73 1.61 -7.19 -1.10
C LEU A 73 2.68 -6.26 -0.50
N PRO A 74 2.29 -5.06 -0.01
CA PRO A 74 3.18 -4.20 0.74
C PRO A 74 3.76 -4.92 1.96
N VAL A 75 4.96 -4.53 2.36
CA VAL A 75 5.57 -5.01 3.60
C VAL A 75 4.89 -4.42 4.82
N GLU A 76 5.00 -5.12 5.95
CA GLU A 76 4.49 -4.67 7.25
C GLU A 76 5.60 -4.46 8.26
N ALA A 77 5.27 -3.87 9.40
CA ALA A 77 6.14 -3.68 10.55
C ALA A 77 7.51 -3.05 10.18
N LEU A 78 7.51 -2.06 9.28
CA LEU A 78 8.73 -1.33 8.95
C LEU A 78 9.27 -0.65 10.21
N SER A 79 10.53 -0.91 10.54
CA SER A 79 11.22 -0.33 11.66
C SER A 79 12.62 0.13 11.31
N VAL A 80 13.10 1.11 12.05
CA VAL A 80 14.46 1.67 11.92
C VAL A 80 15.10 1.71 13.30
N GLN A 81 16.27 1.11 13.43
CA GLN A 81 17.00 1.04 14.68
C GLN A 81 18.47 1.40 14.48
N PHE A 82 19.06 2.11 15.43
CA PHE A 82 20.49 2.35 15.44
C PHE A 82 21.24 1.04 15.75
N ALA A 83 22.24 0.73 14.94
CA ALA A 83 23.17 -0.36 15.17
C ALA A 83 24.43 0.13 15.91
N ASP A 84 25.14 -0.80 16.58
CA ASP A 84 26.31 -0.48 17.40
C ASP A 84 27.49 0.10 16.61
N ASP A 85 27.54 -0.20 15.30
CA ASP A 85 28.60 0.20 14.37
C ASP A 85 28.40 1.62 13.75
N GLY A 86 27.38 2.35 14.22
CA GLY A 86 27.03 3.66 13.69
C GLY A 86 26.09 3.63 12.49
N ASN A 87 25.75 2.45 11.98
CA ASN A 87 24.76 2.27 10.94
C ASN A 87 23.33 2.30 11.49
N VAL A 88 22.38 2.33 10.59
CA VAL A 88 20.95 2.16 10.86
C VAL A 88 20.48 0.88 10.21
N ALA A 89 19.84 0.01 10.98
CA ALA A 89 19.16 -1.15 10.49
C ALA A 89 17.71 -0.80 10.15
N VAL A 90 17.37 -0.87 8.87
CA VAL A 90 16.00 -0.77 8.35
C VAL A 90 15.51 -2.19 8.17
N SER A 91 14.42 -2.58 8.83
CA SER A 91 13.88 -3.95 8.80
C SER A 91 12.36 -3.95 8.67
N TRP A 92 11.82 -5.02 8.09
CA TRP A 92 10.39 -5.16 7.83
C TRP A 92 9.97 -6.62 7.84
N SER A 93 8.65 -6.85 7.84
CA SER A 93 8.06 -8.18 7.72
C SER A 93 7.48 -8.38 6.32
N PRO A 94 7.85 -9.45 5.61
CA PRO A 94 7.21 -9.83 4.36
C PRO A 94 5.74 -10.19 4.58
N VAL A 95 4.87 -9.81 3.63
CA VAL A 95 3.46 -10.19 3.63
C VAL A 95 3.19 -11.16 2.51
N MET A 96 2.69 -12.35 2.84
CA MET A 96 2.31 -13.37 1.88
C MET A 96 0.84 -13.24 1.53
N ASP A 97 0.52 -13.21 0.23
CA ASP A 97 -0.88 -13.26 -0.22
C ASP A 97 -1.39 -14.71 -0.17
N SER A 98 -2.23 -15.02 0.82
CA SER A 98 -2.80 -16.36 0.99
C SER A 98 -3.75 -16.78 -0.14
N LEU A 99 -4.21 -15.82 -0.94
CA LEU A 99 -5.12 -16.04 -2.07
C LEU A 99 -4.39 -16.04 -3.42
N GLU A 100 -3.05 -15.82 -3.42
CA GLU A 100 -2.29 -15.68 -4.67
C GLU A 100 -0.82 -16.08 -4.49
N THR A 101 -0.51 -17.30 -4.84
CA THR A 101 0.84 -17.85 -4.67
C THR A 101 1.90 -17.20 -5.57
N THR A 102 1.49 -16.67 -6.73
CA THR A 102 2.42 -15.98 -7.65
C THR A 102 2.89 -14.63 -7.12
N ALA A 103 2.20 -14.09 -6.10
CA ALA A 103 2.52 -12.80 -5.49
C ALA A 103 3.63 -12.87 -4.43
N ALA A 104 4.31 -13.99 -4.27
CA ALA A 104 5.42 -14.10 -3.33
C ALA A 104 6.53 -13.10 -3.69
N PRO A 105 7.04 -12.30 -2.74
CA PRO A 105 8.14 -11.40 -3.00
C PRO A 105 9.44 -12.19 -3.25
N THR A 106 10.23 -11.75 -4.23
CA THR A 106 11.58 -12.25 -4.50
C THR A 106 12.66 -11.30 -3.99
N GLY A 107 12.29 -10.10 -3.62
CA GLY A 107 13.15 -9.08 -3.05
C GLY A 107 12.41 -7.83 -2.65
N TYR A 108 13.16 -6.79 -2.29
CA TYR A 108 12.65 -5.53 -1.78
C TYR A 108 13.46 -4.37 -2.33
N VAL A 109 12.83 -3.20 -2.41
CA VAL A 109 13.52 -1.95 -2.73
C VAL A 109 13.32 -0.98 -1.56
N VAL A 110 14.43 -0.51 -1.01
CA VAL A 110 14.46 0.49 0.07
C VAL A 110 14.77 1.84 -0.54
N TYR A 111 13.84 2.76 -0.42
CA TYR A 111 13.99 4.14 -0.86
C TYR A 111 14.37 5.01 0.31
N THR A 112 15.36 5.86 0.10
CA THR A 112 15.89 6.77 1.11
C THR A 112 15.66 8.23 0.70
N ARG A 113 15.28 9.05 1.67
CA ARG A 113 15.19 10.50 1.54
C ARG A 113 16.01 11.14 2.65
N ILE A 114 16.78 12.14 2.31
CA ILE A 114 17.59 12.92 3.26
C ILE A 114 16.93 14.28 3.43
N ASP A 115 16.61 14.64 4.67
CA ASP A 115 15.92 15.88 5.06
C ASP A 115 14.65 16.12 4.22
N ASP A 116 14.51 17.31 3.61
CA ASP A 116 13.37 17.72 2.78
C ASP A 116 13.53 17.38 1.29
N GLY A 117 14.54 16.58 0.93
CA GLY A 117 14.78 16.16 -0.44
C GLY A 117 13.73 15.18 -0.99
N GLY A 118 13.92 14.73 -2.22
CA GLY A 118 13.16 13.62 -2.81
C GLY A 118 13.67 12.26 -2.35
N PHE A 119 12.85 11.21 -2.51
CA PHE A 119 13.34 9.84 -2.40
C PHE A 119 14.28 9.52 -3.58
N ASP A 120 15.31 8.75 -3.28
CA ASP A 120 16.26 8.23 -4.27
C ASP A 120 15.62 7.19 -5.22
N ASN A 121 16.44 6.59 -6.09
CA ASN A 121 15.98 5.54 -7.03
C ASN A 121 15.82 4.15 -6.38
N GLY A 122 16.04 4.06 -5.07
CA GLY A 122 15.90 2.82 -4.31
C GLY A 122 17.11 1.89 -4.40
N ARG A 123 17.32 1.14 -3.34
CA ARG A 123 18.37 0.13 -3.22
C ARG A 123 17.72 -1.26 -3.06
N TYR A 124 18.03 -2.17 -3.97
CA TYR A 124 17.52 -3.54 -3.94
C TYR A 124 18.22 -4.39 -2.86
N THR A 125 17.47 -5.29 -2.23
CA THR A 125 17.95 -6.34 -1.34
C THR A 125 17.03 -7.57 -1.44
N ASP A 126 17.61 -8.76 -1.29
CA ASP A 126 16.87 -10.03 -1.18
C ASP A 126 16.55 -10.40 0.28
N LYS A 127 17.01 -9.58 1.24
CA LYS A 127 16.81 -9.79 2.67
C LYS A 127 15.72 -8.86 3.21
N PRO A 128 15.00 -9.25 4.29
CA PRO A 128 13.99 -8.39 4.91
C PRO A 128 14.62 -7.30 5.80
N TYR A 129 15.80 -6.86 5.49
CA TYR A 129 16.50 -5.76 6.14
C TYR A 129 17.59 -5.16 5.25
N LEU A 130 17.97 -3.94 5.59
CA LEU A 130 19.09 -3.21 4.97
C LEU A 130 19.86 -2.42 6.05
N LEU A 131 21.18 -2.45 5.98
CA LEU A 131 22.02 -1.53 6.74
C LEU A 131 22.29 -0.27 5.93
N SER A 132 22.08 0.89 6.55
CA SER A 132 22.25 2.21 5.95
C SER A 132 23.18 3.06 6.78
N GLU A 133 24.21 3.60 6.15
CA GLU A 133 25.06 4.62 6.78
C GLU A 133 24.31 5.94 6.87
N GLN A 134 24.55 6.70 7.93
CA GLN A 134 23.95 8.02 8.14
C GLN A 134 24.99 9.03 8.57
N GLU A 135 24.92 10.22 8.00
CA GLU A 135 25.64 11.37 8.48
C GLU A 135 24.94 11.95 9.72
N PRO A 136 25.67 12.22 10.82
CA PRO A 136 25.07 12.84 12.00
C PRO A 136 24.45 14.22 11.67
N GLY A 137 23.33 14.53 12.32
CA GLY A 137 22.62 15.80 12.13
C GLY A 137 21.68 15.84 10.93
N ARG A 138 21.53 14.73 10.17
CA ARG A 138 20.64 14.62 9.03
C ARG A 138 19.48 13.67 9.34
N ILE A 139 18.29 13.99 8.85
CA ILE A 139 17.11 13.12 8.95
C ILE A 139 17.07 12.22 7.73
N TYR A 140 17.12 10.91 7.97
CA TYR A 140 16.96 9.89 6.93
C TYR A 140 15.58 9.26 7.06
N SER A 141 14.78 9.37 5.98
CA SER A 141 13.44 8.76 5.91
C SER A 141 13.49 7.58 4.95
N TYR A 142 12.85 6.50 5.32
CA TYR A 142 12.83 5.24 4.57
C TYR A 142 11.39 4.81 4.28
N LYS A 143 11.19 4.25 3.10
CA LYS A 143 10.02 3.45 2.72
C LYS A 143 10.49 2.23 1.95
N VAL A 144 9.73 1.15 2.01
CA VAL A 144 10.09 -0.14 1.41
C VAL A 144 8.94 -0.64 0.55
N THR A 145 9.30 -1.22 -0.59
CA THR A 145 8.38 -1.96 -1.44
C THR A 145 8.87 -3.41 -1.58
N ALA A 146 7.96 -4.33 -1.78
CA ALA A 146 8.26 -5.70 -2.16
C ALA A 146 8.21 -5.86 -3.68
N VAL A 147 9.08 -6.67 -4.25
CA VAL A 147 9.18 -6.88 -5.71
C VAL A 147 9.20 -8.35 -6.09
N ASN A 148 8.67 -8.65 -7.26
CA ASN A 148 8.80 -9.89 -7.99
C ASN A 148 8.71 -9.63 -9.50
N GLU A 149 8.65 -10.68 -10.34
CA GLU A 149 8.49 -10.54 -11.78
C GLU A 149 7.16 -9.87 -12.21
N GLY A 150 6.15 -9.88 -11.35
CA GLY A 150 4.85 -9.21 -11.58
C GLY A 150 4.89 -7.71 -11.29
N GLY A 151 5.97 -7.19 -10.72
CA GLY A 151 6.17 -5.78 -10.44
C GLY A 151 6.45 -5.45 -8.99
N GLU A 152 6.26 -4.19 -8.66
CA GLU A 152 6.54 -3.59 -7.36
C GLU A 152 5.26 -3.31 -6.60
N SER A 153 5.23 -3.63 -5.30
CA SER A 153 4.08 -3.38 -4.42
C SER A 153 3.87 -1.88 -4.16
N PHE A 154 2.73 -1.52 -3.59
CA PHE A 154 2.62 -0.23 -2.93
C PHE A 154 3.68 -0.10 -1.83
N PRO A 155 4.18 1.12 -1.55
CA PRO A 155 5.17 1.33 -0.51
C PRO A 155 4.58 1.14 0.89
N SER A 156 5.45 0.80 1.83
CA SER A 156 5.18 0.87 3.27
C SER A 156 4.90 2.31 3.72
N GLU A 157 4.53 2.45 4.99
CA GLU A 157 4.63 3.74 5.66
C GLU A 157 6.07 4.25 5.66
N VAL A 158 6.23 5.56 5.85
CA VAL A 158 7.54 6.20 5.95
C VAL A 158 7.96 6.23 7.42
N VAL A 159 9.16 5.72 7.71
CA VAL A 159 9.80 5.84 9.02
C VAL A 159 11.10 6.62 8.88
N ALA A 160 11.56 7.27 9.95
CA ALA A 160 12.75 8.09 9.90
C ALA A 160 13.67 7.85 11.10
N ALA A 161 14.95 8.11 10.90
CA ALA A 161 15.96 8.15 11.94
C ALA A 161 16.85 9.38 11.78
N CYS A 162 17.32 9.92 12.89
CA CYS A 162 18.30 10.99 12.94
C CYS A 162 19.23 10.74 14.12
N ARG A 163 20.54 10.72 13.87
CA ARG A 163 21.58 10.65 14.89
C ARG A 163 22.19 12.03 15.04
N MET A 164 22.21 12.57 16.26
CA MET A 164 22.84 13.88 16.53
C MET A 164 24.32 13.70 16.90
N PRO A 165 25.20 14.65 16.54
CA PRO A 165 26.62 14.57 16.88
C PRO A 165 26.88 14.51 18.39
N ASP A 166 26.06 15.23 19.18
CA ASP A 166 26.18 15.36 20.64
C ASP A 166 24.93 14.78 21.33
N GLU A 167 24.57 13.56 20.97
CA GLU A 167 23.36 12.93 21.50
C GLU A 167 23.44 12.72 23.04
N LYS A 168 22.36 13.09 23.73
CA LYS A 168 22.23 12.95 25.18
C LYS A 168 21.34 11.80 25.59
N GLY A 169 20.83 11.04 24.63
CA GLY A 169 19.95 9.90 24.81
C GLY A 169 19.17 9.58 23.56
N ASN A 170 18.43 8.48 23.61
CA ASN A 170 17.63 7.99 22.49
C ASN A 170 16.14 8.28 22.72
N VAL A 171 15.44 8.66 21.66
CA VAL A 171 13.97 8.81 21.63
C VAL A 171 13.43 7.80 20.65
N LEU A 172 12.51 6.94 21.13
CA LEU A 172 11.74 6.04 20.27
C LEU A 172 10.44 6.72 19.85
N VAL A 173 10.20 6.79 18.55
CA VAL A 173 8.93 7.23 17.97
C VAL A 173 8.16 6.01 17.50
N VAL A 174 6.99 5.77 18.09
CA VAL A 174 6.08 4.70 17.68
C VAL A 174 4.87 5.33 16.98
N ASN A 175 4.70 5.06 15.68
CA ASN A 175 3.51 5.43 14.95
C ASN A 175 2.49 4.30 15.08
N GLY A 176 1.49 4.50 15.92
CA GLY A 176 0.40 3.53 16.17
C GLY A 176 -0.92 3.93 15.53
N PHE A 177 -0.92 4.90 14.61
CA PHE A 177 -2.12 5.37 13.94
C PHE A 177 -2.23 4.78 12.55
N ASP A 178 -3.42 4.34 12.19
CA ASP A 178 -3.76 4.01 10.81
C ASP A 178 -3.79 5.29 9.96
N ARG A 179 -3.50 5.14 8.67
CA ARG A 179 -3.54 6.25 7.73
C ARG A 179 -4.97 6.72 7.54
N ILE A 180 -5.24 8.00 7.80
CA ILE A 180 -6.54 8.61 7.55
C ILE A 180 -6.78 8.72 6.04
N SER A 181 -7.87 8.11 5.57
CA SER A 181 -8.23 8.15 4.14
C SER A 181 -8.90 9.47 3.74
N ALA A 182 -8.75 9.86 2.49
CA ALA A 182 -9.37 11.08 1.94
C ALA A 182 -10.89 11.14 2.14
N PRO A 183 -11.67 10.05 2.06
CA PRO A 183 -13.10 10.08 2.35
C PRO A 183 -13.48 10.52 3.77
N LEU A 184 -12.57 10.37 4.74
CA LEU A 184 -12.80 10.83 6.12
C LEU A 184 -12.40 12.29 6.33
N SER A 185 -11.76 12.94 5.37
CA SER A 185 -11.44 14.34 5.43
C SER A 185 -12.70 15.20 5.27
N MET A 186 -12.82 16.25 6.07
CA MET A 186 -13.85 17.27 5.88
C MET A 186 -13.23 18.65 5.86
N ARG A 187 -13.80 19.51 5.03
CA ARG A 187 -13.47 20.93 4.97
C ARG A 187 -14.75 21.73 4.83
N ARG A 188 -14.96 22.65 5.77
CA ARG A 188 -16.05 23.64 5.77
C ARG A 188 -15.45 25.03 5.92
N ASP A 189 -16.25 26.07 5.77
CA ASP A 189 -15.79 27.47 5.78
C ASP A 189 -14.94 27.84 7.02
N SER A 190 -15.25 27.26 8.18
CA SER A 190 -14.57 27.56 9.44
C SER A 190 -13.94 26.32 10.11
N LEU A 191 -13.98 25.15 9.48
CA LEU A 191 -13.51 23.90 10.08
C LEU A 191 -12.89 23.00 9.03
N ALA A 192 -11.71 22.48 9.32
CA ALA A 192 -11.06 21.42 8.57
C ALA A 192 -10.56 20.32 9.52
N GLY A 193 -10.71 19.07 9.12
CA GLY A 193 -10.31 17.93 9.93
C GLY A 193 -10.76 16.61 9.32
N PHE A 194 -10.92 15.59 10.17
CA PHE A 194 -11.33 14.26 9.77
C PHE A 194 -12.47 13.76 10.65
N TYR A 195 -13.38 13.01 10.06
CA TYR A 195 -14.37 12.26 10.81
C TYR A 195 -13.69 11.12 11.55
N THR A 196 -13.96 11.03 12.85
CA THR A 196 -13.65 9.82 13.61
C THR A 196 -14.93 8.98 13.62
N GLU A 197 -14.96 7.94 12.83
CA GLU A 197 -16.10 7.03 12.77
C GLU A 197 -15.76 5.78 13.59
N LEU A 198 -16.42 5.67 14.75
CA LEU A 198 -16.18 4.58 15.70
C LEU A 198 -16.77 3.25 15.25
N ASP A 199 -17.77 3.27 14.36
CA ASP A 199 -18.50 2.08 13.88
C ASP A 199 -18.24 1.70 12.43
N GLY A 200 -17.49 2.49 11.69
CA GLY A 200 -17.35 2.36 10.24
C GLY A 200 -16.15 1.52 9.76
N GLY A 201 -15.40 0.90 10.65
CA GLY A 201 -14.10 0.37 10.25
C GLY A 201 -13.26 1.52 9.67
N GLY A 202 -13.00 2.52 10.49
CA GLY A 202 -12.11 3.62 10.16
C GLY A 202 -10.78 3.13 9.60
N PRO A 203 -10.00 4.03 9.01
CA PRO A 203 -8.78 3.67 8.35
C PRO A 203 -7.87 2.84 9.23
#